data_6f4a247047d57f4bad7916d6738eabed
#
_entry.id   6f4a247047d57f4bad7916d6738eabed
#
_cell.length_a   1.000
_cell.length_b   1.000
_cell.length_c   1.000
_cell.angle_alpha   90.00
_cell.angle_beta   90.00
_cell.angle_gamma   90.00
#
_symmetry.space_group_name_H-M   'P 1'
#
loop_
_entity.id
_entity.type
_entity.pdbx_description
1 polymer ?
#
loop_
_entity_poly.entity_id
_entity_poly.type
_entity_poly.pdbx_seq_one_letter_code
_entity_poly.pdbx_strand_id
1 'polypeptide(L)'
;MLKLLVIENDPEQCKNIVNYISQYSFNVKVYSMVFDETEAIEIIKTQMPDVILLDLNMPNLQAFNILNYINKHKIEKYINSIIAFSNKTISNSKFANSKYINSYFKKPVELKNIIIRLNEFATLKNSGTDENLIRNRITHELELLNYNFSYHGSKYLVDALYELYINKDKYYDNLS
;
A
#
# COMPACT_ATOMS: atom_id res chain seq x y z
N MET A 1 7.46 -2.13 -10.04
CA MET A 1 7.35 -3.19 -9.02
C MET A 1 6.48 -2.66 -7.89
N LEU A 2 5.51 -3.46 -7.40
CA LEU A 2 4.57 -3.08 -6.35
C LEU A 2 5.22 -3.21 -4.97
N LYS A 3 5.17 -2.15 -4.15
CA LYS A 3 5.70 -2.17 -2.77
C LYS A 3 4.62 -2.74 -1.84
N LEU A 4 4.87 -3.87 -1.22
CA LEU A 4 3.96 -4.52 -0.28
C LEU A 4 4.45 -4.38 1.16
N LEU A 5 3.59 -3.90 2.04
CA LEU A 5 3.75 -3.97 3.50
C LEU A 5 2.91 -5.13 4.04
N VAL A 6 3.54 -6.04 4.78
CA VAL A 6 2.85 -7.14 5.46
C VAL A 6 2.76 -6.82 6.96
N ILE A 7 1.55 -6.83 7.50
CA ILE A 7 1.25 -6.55 8.91
C ILE A 7 0.56 -7.78 9.50
N GLU A 8 1.31 -8.56 10.25
CA GLU A 8 0.90 -9.83 10.85
C GLU A 8 1.66 -10.01 12.18
N ASN A 9 0.96 -10.20 13.28
CA ASN A 9 1.58 -10.32 14.59
C ASN A 9 2.22 -11.69 14.87
N ASP A 10 1.93 -12.71 14.07
CA ASP A 10 2.57 -14.02 14.14
C ASP A 10 3.79 -14.06 13.19
N PRO A 11 5.04 -14.11 13.71
CA PRO A 11 6.23 -14.09 12.87
C PRO A 11 6.33 -15.29 11.92
N GLU A 12 5.81 -16.45 12.30
CA GLU A 12 5.85 -17.64 11.46
C GLU A 12 4.88 -17.51 10.29
N GLN A 13 3.66 -17.09 10.56
CA GLN A 13 2.69 -16.80 9.50
C GLN A 13 3.21 -15.70 8.56
N CYS A 14 3.76 -14.63 9.11
CA CYS A 14 4.33 -13.55 8.32
C CYS A 14 5.43 -14.07 7.39
N LYS A 15 6.38 -14.85 7.91
CA LYS A 15 7.46 -15.44 7.13
C LYS A 15 6.95 -16.38 6.02
N ASN A 16 5.94 -17.18 6.32
CA ASN A 16 5.31 -18.08 5.33
C ASN A 16 4.67 -17.30 4.19
N ILE A 17 3.91 -16.24 4.50
CA ILE A 17 3.30 -15.34 3.51
C ILE A 17 4.37 -14.72 2.62
N VAL A 18 5.41 -14.15 3.23
CA VAL A 18 6.50 -13.46 2.51
C VAL A 18 7.28 -14.40 1.61
N ASN A 19 7.64 -15.58 2.11
CA ASN A 19 8.33 -16.59 1.31
C ASN A 19 7.51 -17.00 0.09
N TYR A 20 6.21 -17.24 0.28
CA TYR A 20 5.31 -17.59 -0.81
C TYR A 20 5.21 -16.48 -1.84
N ILE A 21 5.02 -15.23 -1.40
CA ILE A 21 4.96 -14.08 -2.31
C ILE A 21 6.26 -13.94 -3.10
N SER A 22 7.41 -14.05 -2.44
CA SER A 22 8.73 -13.94 -3.07
C SER A 22 8.98 -15.03 -4.11
N GLN A 23 8.41 -16.22 -3.91
CA GLN A 23 8.56 -17.35 -4.82
C GLN A 23 7.66 -17.24 -6.06
N TYR A 24 6.45 -16.71 -5.90
CA TYR A 24 5.40 -16.78 -6.94
C TYR A 24 4.97 -15.43 -7.51
N SER A 25 5.55 -14.32 -7.09
CA SER A 25 5.22 -13.00 -7.63
C SER A 25 6.48 -12.18 -7.96
N PHE A 26 6.73 -11.99 -9.26
CA PHE A 26 7.90 -11.25 -9.76
C PHE A 26 7.71 -9.73 -9.77
N ASN A 27 6.46 -9.27 -9.74
CA ASN A 27 6.11 -7.85 -9.84
C ASN A 27 5.81 -7.20 -8.48
N VAL A 28 5.94 -7.97 -7.40
CA VAL A 28 5.67 -7.52 -6.03
C VAL A 28 6.95 -7.65 -5.20
N LYS A 29 7.32 -6.57 -4.53
CA LYS A 29 8.42 -6.56 -3.56
C LYS A 29 7.82 -6.41 -2.18
N VAL A 30 8.03 -7.39 -1.32
CA VAL A 30 7.78 -7.21 0.11
C VAL A 30 8.82 -6.22 0.62
N TYR A 31 8.35 -5.04 0.96
CA TYR A 31 9.19 -3.93 1.37
C TYR A 31 9.51 -4.01 2.86
N SER A 32 8.50 -4.32 3.67
CA SER A 32 8.64 -4.51 5.11
C SER A 32 7.65 -5.53 5.64
N MET A 33 8.02 -6.15 6.75
CA MET A 33 7.19 -6.99 7.60
C MET A 33 7.15 -6.36 8.97
N VAL A 34 5.97 -6.14 9.53
CA VAL A 34 5.81 -5.54 10.85
C VAL A 34 4.84 -6.34 11.70
N PHE A 35 5.06 -6.33 13.00
CA PHE A 35 4.37 -7.19 13.94
C PHE A 35 3.49 -6.42 14.93
N ASP A 36 3.57 -5.11 14.93
CA ASP A 36 2.79 -4.24 15.80
C ASP A 36 2.30 -2.95 15.12
N GLU A 37 1.38 -2.26 15.79
CA GLU A 37 0.74 -1.04 15.31
C GLU A 37 1.70 0.13 15.13
N THR A 38 2.62 0.31 16.07
CA THR A 38 3.50 1.49 16.09
C THR A 38 4.45 1.46 14.90
N GLU A 39 5.08 0.31 14.70
CA GLU A 39 5.97 0.10 13.55
C GLU A 39 5.20 0.18 12.23
N ALA A 40 3.99 -0.40 12.17
CA ALA A 40 3.13 -0.34 10.99
C ALA A 40 2.80 1.10 10.60
N ILE A 41 2.40 1.93 11.55
CA ILE A 41 2.08 3.35 11.31
C ILE A 41 3.30 4.12 10.84
N GLU A 42 4.48 3.88 11.43
CA GLU A 42 5.71 4.55 11.03
C GLU A 42 6.13 4.18 9.59
N ILE A 43 6.05 2.89 9.23
CA ILE A 43 6.32 2.45 7.86
C ILE A 43 5.30 3.01 6.86
N ILE A 44 4.02 3.01 7.21
CA ILE A 44 2.98 3.59 6.35
C ILE A 44 3.27 5.06 6.09
N LYS A 45 3.62 5.81 7.13
CA LYS A 45 3.90 7.25 7.07
C LYS A 45 5.14 7.57 6.25
N THR A 46 6.25 6.83 6.45
CA THR A 46 7.55 7.17 5.88
C THR A 46 7.81 6.53 4.52
N GLN A 47 7.22 5.36 4.24
CA GLN A 47 7.55 4.54 3.08
C GLN A 47 6.43 4.45 2.04
N MET A 48 5.20 4.82 2.40
CA MET A 48 4.04 4.84 1.51
C MET A 48 3.92 3.57 0.66
N PRO A 49 3.55 2.42 1.26
CA PRO A 49 3.39 1.18 0.53
C PRO A 49 2.31 1.29 -0.55
N ASP A 50 2.45 0.54 -1.63
CA ASP A 50 1.40 0.46 -2.67
C ASP A 50 0.21 -0.37 -2.19
N VAL A 51 0.51 -1.48 -1.50
CA VAL A 51 -0.49 -2.38 -0.94
C VAL A 51 -0.11 -2.74 0.49
N ILE A 52 -1.12 -2.81 1.34
CA ILE A 52 -1.01 -3.32 2.71
C ILE A 52 -1.74 -4.66 2.78
N LEU A 53 -1.05 -5.70 3.24
CA LEU A 53 -1.64 -6.97 3.64
C LEU A 53 -1.77 -6.96 5.17
N LEU A 54 -3.01 -7.00 5.68
CA LEU A 54 -3.32 -6.74 7.09
C LEU A 54 -4.08 -7.88 7.74
N ASP A 55 -3.52 -8.46 8.80
CA ASP A 55 -4.28 -9.34 9.69
C ASP A 55 -5.21 -8.54 10.61
N LEU A 56 -6.51 -8.78 10.51
CA LEU A 56 -7.50 -8.16 11.37
C LEU A 56 -7.62 -8.84 12.74
N ASN A 57 -6.93 -9.96 12.98
CA ASN A 57 -6.95 -10.67 14.26
C ASN A 57 -5.82 -10.25 15.21
N MET A 58 -5.06 -9.22 14.86
CA MET A 58 -4.03 -8.66 15.73
C MET A 58 -4.62 -8.29 17.10
N PRO A 59 -3.86 -8.53 18.20
CA PRO A 59 -4.33 -8.27 19.55
C PRO A 59 -4.57 -6.77 19.80
N ASN A 60 -5.26 -6.44 20.88
CA ASN A 60 -5.41 -5.08 21.40
C ASN A 60 -5.94 -4.05 20.37
N LEU A 61 -6.78 -4.50 19.44
CA LEU A 61 -7.37 -3.64 18.37
C LEU A 61 -6.35 -2.98 17.43
N GLN A 62 -5.13 -3.46 17.36
CA GLN A 62 -4.06 -2.84 16.54
C GLN A 62 -4.48 -2.63 15.07
N ALA A 63 -5.06 -3.63 14.42
CA ALA A 63 -5.55 -3.49 13.05
C ALA A 63 -6.60 -2.36 12.89
N PHE A 64 -7.47 -2.19 13.89
CA PHE A 64 -8.46 -1.11 13.90
C PHE A 64 -7.79 0.26 14.03
N ASN A 65 -6.80 0.38 14.88
CA ASN A 65 -6.06 1.62 15.08
C ASN A 65 -5.28 2.00 13.82
N ILE A 66 -4.66 1.03 13.13
CA ILE A 66 -3.97 1.24 11.86
C ILE A 66 -4.95 1.79 10.80
N LEU A 67 -6.12 1.17 10.64
CA LEU A 67 -7.14 1.63 9.70
C LEU A 67 -7.68 3.02 10.06
N ASN A 68 -7.87 3.30 11.36
CA ASN A 68 -8.27 4.62 11.82
C ASN A 68 -7.20 5.68 11.54
N TYR A 69 -5.93 5.33 11.71
CA TYR A 69 -4.82 6.22 11.37
C TYR A 69 -4.85 6.56 9.87
N ILE A 70 -4.94 5.56 9.01
CA ILE A 70 -5.03 5.73 7.55
C ILE A 70 -6.20 6.66 7.19
N ASN A 71 -7.38 6.43 7.77
CA ASN A 71 -8.57 7.25 7.53
C ASN A 71 -8.39 8.69 8.02
N LYS A 72 -7.97 8.86 9.27
CA LYS A 72 -7.82 10.18 9.91
C LYS A 72 -6.86 11.09 9.13
N HIS A 73 -5.80 10.51 8.60
CA HIS A 73 -4.77 11.24 7.86
C HIS A 73 -4.97 11.21 6.34
N LYS A 74 -6.09 10.63 5.86
CA LYS A 74 -6.46 10.52 4.43
C LYS A 74 -5.37 9.84 3.58
N ILE A 75 -4.68 8.86 4.18
CA ILE A 75 -3.54 8.16 3.55
C ILE A 75 -4.04 7.14 2.51
N GLU A 76 -5.30 6.71 2.58
CA GLU A 76 -5.91 5.79 1.63
C GLU A 76 -5.81 6.24 0.16
N LYS A 77 -5.73 7.54 -0.06
CA LYS A 77 -5.58 8.10 -1.42
C LYS A 77 -4.18 7.87 -2.03
N TYR A 78 -3.21 7.45 -1.22
CA TYR A 78 -1.84 7.14 -1.63
C TYR A 78 -1.55 5.64 -1.70
N ILE A 79 -2.48 4.81 -1.20
CA ILE A 79 -2.37 3.36 -1.15
C ILE A 79 -3.32 2.76 -2.18
N ASN A 80 -2.83 1.90 -3.06
CA ASN A 80 -3.67 1.27 -4.10
C ASN A 80 -4.72 0.35 -3.49
N SER A 81 -4.34 -0.38 -2.42
CA SER A 81 -5.24 -1.37 -1.84
C SER A 81 -4.83 -1.78 -0.43
N ILE A 82 -5.83 -2.08 0.38
CA ILE A 82 -5.67 -2.82 1.63
C ILE A 82 -6.33 -4.18 1.44
N ILE A 83 -5.53 -5.24 1.52
CA ILE A 83 -5.97 -6.62 1.52
C ILE A 83 -6.00 -7.10 2.97
N ALA A 84 -7.16 -7.42 3.47
CA ALA A 84 -7.34 -7.87 4.84
C ALA A 84 -7.64 -9.37 4.92
N PHE A 85 -7.23 -10.01 6.02
CA PHE A 85 -7.60 -11.38 6.31
C PHE A 85 -7.96 -11.57 7.79
N SER A 86 -8.86 -12.50 8.09
CA SER A 86 -9.36 -12.73 9.45
C SER A 86 -10.00 -14.10 9.61
N ASN A 87 -10.09 -14.56 10.85
CA ASN A 87 -10.85 -15.78 11.22
C ASN A 87 -12.37 -15.61 11.10
N LYS A 88 -12.86 -14.37 11.10
CA LYS A 88 -14.30 -14.06 11.04
C LYS A 88 -14.71 -13.68 9.62
N THR A 89 -15.99 -13.81 9.28
CA THR A 89 -16.54 -13.19 8.07
C THR A 89 -16.59 -11.67 8.24
N ILE A 90 -16.39 -10.93 7.14
CA ILE A 90 -16.34 -9.46 7.21
C ILE A 90 -17.64 -8.86 7.73
N SER A 91 -18.79 -9.44 7.34
CA SER A 91 -20.13 -9.01 7.79
C SER A 91 -20.30 -9.03 9.33
N ASN A 92 -19.57 -9.91 10.01
CA ASN A 92 -19.62 -10.08 11.46
C ASN A 92 -18.45 -9.36 12.17
N SER A 93 -17.72 -8.51 11.45
CA SER A 93 -16.58 -7.79 12.00
C SER A 93 -16.87 -6.30 12.13
N LYS A 94 -16.18 -5.64 13.07
CA LYS A 94 -16.19 -4.17 13.18
C LYS A 94 -15.62 -3.46 11.94
N PHE A 95 -15.09 -4.21 10.99
CA PHE A 95 -14.53 -3.73 9.74
C PHE A 95 -15.53 -3.84 8.56
N ALA A 96 -16.76 -4.35 8.79
CA ALA A 96 -17.77 -4.56 7.75
C ALA A 96 -18.06 -3.31 6.91
N ASN A 97 -17.99 -2.13 7.52
CA ASN A 97 -18.24 -0.85 6.88
C ASN A 97 -16.93 -0.11 6.49
N SER A 98 -15.79 -0.78 6.54
CA SER A 98 -14.53 -0.16 6.17
C SER A 98 -14.43 -0.04 4.66
N LYS A 99 -14.60 1.16 4.13
CA LYS A 99 -14.43 1.49 2.71
C LYS A 99 -12.97 1.39 2.23
N TYR A 100 -12.03 1.17 3.15
CA TYR A 100 -10.59 1.12 2.85
C TYR A 100 -10.07 -0.29 2.59
N ILE A 101 -10.85 -1.33 2.96
CA ILE A 101 -10.51 -2.71 2.68
C ILE A 101 -11.05 -3.06 1.28
N ASN A 102 -10.14 -3.20 0.33
CA ASN A 102 -10.48 -3.48 -1.07
C ASN A 102 -10.64 -4.99 -1.35
N SER A 103 -10.00 -5.82 -0.53
CA SER A 103 -10.11 -7.28 -0.63
C SER A 103 -10.07 -7.89 0.75
N TYR A 104 -10.87 -8.93 0.94
CA TYR A 104 -10.98 -9.61 2.22
C TYR A 104 -10.93 -11.12 2.02
N PHE A 105 -10.11 -11.80 2.82
CA PHE A 105 -10.00 -13.24 2.84
C PHE A 105 -10.30 -13.80 4.24
N LYS A 106 -11.13 -14.84 4.30
CA LYS A 106 -11.35 -15.58 5.54
C LYS A 106 -10.23 -16.60 5.74
N LYS A 107 -9.67 -16.67 6.94
CA LYS A 107 -8.70 -17.73 7.31
C LYS A 107 -9.39 -19.10 7.42
N PRO A 108 -8.74 -20.23 7.03
CA PRO A 108 -7.40 -20.29 6.45
C PRO A 108 -7.33 -19.70 5.04
N VAL A 109 -6.33 -18.88 4.77
CA VAL A 109 -6.19 -18.22 3.47
C VAL A 109 -5.33 -19.07 2.54
N GLU A 110 -5.84 -19.37 1.37
CA GLU A 110 -5.03 -19.92 0.29
C GLU A 110 -4.13 -18.81 -0.28
N LEU A 111 -2.84 -18.90 -0.03
CA LEU A 111 -1.86 -17.86 -0.42
C LEU A 111 -1.87 -17.57 -1.93
N LYS A 112 -2.27 -18.55 -2.76
CA LYS A 112 -2.46 -18.34 -4.20
C LYS A 112 -3.47 -17.22 -4.51
N ASN A 113 -4.53 -17.09 -3.70
CA ASN A 113 -5.56 -16.05 -3.91
C ASN A 113 -5.01 -14.66 -3.60
N ILE A 114 -4.12 -14.56 -2.61
CA ILE A 114 -3.39 -13.33 -2.33
C ILE A 114 -2.50 -12.96 -3.53
N ILE A 115 -1.76 -13.93 -4.08
CA ILE A 115 -0.91 -13.69 -5.27
C ILE A 115 -1.72 -13.20 -6.47
N ILE A 116 -2.85 -13.83 -6.76
CA ILE A 116 -3.73 -13.40 -7.86
C ILE A 116 -4.09 -11.92 -7.66
N ARG A 117 -4.52 -11.55 -6.46
CA ARG A 117 -4.93 -10.19 -6.16
C ARG A 117 -3.77 -9.18 -6.23
N LEU A 118 -2.60 -9.55 -5.73
CA LEU A 118 -1.40 -8.72 -5.81
C LEU A 118 -0.96 -8.50 -7.26
N ASN A 119 -1.03 -9.54 -8.10
CA ASN A 119 -0.68 -9.43 -9.51
C ASN A 119 -1.66 -8.56 -10.30
N GLU A 120 -2.97 -8.58 -9.96
CA GLU A 120 -3.95 -7.64 -10.52
C GLU A 120 -3.54 -6.18 -10.23
N PHE A 121 -3.21 -5.85 -8.97
CA PHE A 121 -2.74 -4.52 -8.60
C PHE A 121 -1.40 -4.15 -9.25
N ALA A 122 -0.48 -5.10 -9.36
CA ALA A 122 0.80 -4.87 -10.03
C ALA A 122 0.62 -4.56 -11.53
N THR A 123 -0.32 -5.23 -12.19
CA THR A 123 -0.67 -4.99 -13.59
C THR A 123 -1.26 -3.59 -13.77
N LEU A 124 -2.23 -3.21 -12.92
CA LEU A 124 -2.84 -1.88 -12.95
C LEU A 124 -1.79 -0.77 -12.73
N LYS A 125 -0.86 -0.97 -11.79
CA LYS A 125 0.23 -0.02 -11.56
C LYS A 125 1.15 0.12 -12.79
N ASN A 126 1.51 -0.98 -13.42
CA ASN A 126 2.41 -0.98 -14.57
C ASN A 126 1.77 -0.41 -15.84
N SER A 127 0.45 -0.46 -15.97
CA SER A 127 -0.28 0.13 -17.10
C SER A 127 -0.36 1.66 -17.04
N GLY A 128 0.18 2.29 -16.01
CA GLY A 128 0.19 3.75 -15.87
C GLY A 128 -1.20 4.39 -15.71
N THR A 129 -2.21 3.58 -15.46
CA THR A 129 -3.63 3.97 -15.58
C THR A 129 -4.16 4.77 -14.40
N ASP A 130 -3.42 4.92 -13.32
CA ASP A 130 -3.90 5.77 -12.20
C ASP A 130 -3.05 7.03 -12.04
N GLU A 131 -3.27 7.97 -12.96
CA GLU A 131 -2.68 9.31 -12.92
C GLU A 131 -2.90 9.98 -11.57
N ASN A 132 -4.10 9.87 -11.02
CA ASN A 132 -4.44 10.48 -9.74
C ASN A 132 -3.62 9.89 -8.59
N LEU A 133 -3.39 8.57 -8.59
CA LEU A 133 -2.57 7.93 -7.57
C LEU A 133 -1.11 8.41 -7.65
N ILE A 134 -0.54 8.47 -8.85
CA ILE A 134 0.84 8.94 -9.05
C ILE A 134 0.96 10.40 -8.62
N ARG A 135 0.05 11.26 -9.02
CA ARG A 135 0.02 12.68 -8.64
C ARG A 135 -0.13 12.87 -7.13
N ASN A 136 -1.00 12.11 -6.49
CA ASN A 136 -1.16 12.13 -5.03
C ASN A 136 0.13 11.71 -4.32
N ARG A 137 0.85 10.71 -4.81
CA ARG A 137 2.14 10.30 -4.25
C ARG A 137 3.20 11.37 -4.40
N ILE A 138 3.30 11.99 -5.57
CA ILE A 138 4.21 13.13 -5.79
C ILE A 138 3.91 14.25 -4.79
N THR A 139 2.64 14.59 -4.63
CA THR A 139 2.19 15.61 -3.67
C THR A 139 2.63 15.27 -2.25
N HIS A 140 2.42 14.01 -1.83
CA HIS A 140 2.80 13.57 -0.49
C HIS A 140 4.31 13.60 -0.26
N GLU A 141 5.12 13.15 -1.20
CA GLU A 141 6.59 13.25 -1.10
C GLU A 141 7.06 14.69 -0.96
N LEU A 142 6.43 15.61 -1.69
CA LEU A 142 6.71 17.04 -1.55
C LEU A 142 6.29 17.59 -0.18
N GLU A 143 5.14 17.14 0.37
CA GLU A 143 4.71 17.48 1.74
C GLU A 143 5.71 17.01 2.79
N LEU A 144 6.27 15.79 2.66
CA LEU A 144 7.32 15.26 3.53
C LEU A 144 8.62 16.11 3.48
N LEU A 145 8.90 16.71 2.33
CA LEU A 145 10.02 17.64 2.14
C LEU A 145 9.67 19.08 2.61
N ASN A 146 8.56 19.26 3.34
CA ASN A 146 8.05 20.56 3.78
C ASN A 146 7.75 21.55 2.65
N TYR A 147 7.41 21.06 1.45
CA TYR A 147 7.00 21.93 0.36
C TYR A 147 5.65 22.58 0.66
N ASN A 148 5.58 23.89 0.49
CA ASN A 148 4.36 24.64 0.77
C ASN A 148 3.45 24.74 -0.46
N PHE A 149 2.31 24.07 -0.43
CA PHE A 149 1.31 24.04 -1.49
C PHE A 149 0.40 25.26 -1.57
N SER A 150 0.57 26.26 -0.70
CA SER A 150 -0.22 27.51 -0.76
C SER A 150 0.13 28.41 -1.96
N TYR A 151 1.22 28.16 -2.64
CA TYR A 151 1.60 28.89 -3.84
C TYR A 151 0.87 28.41 -5.10
N HIS A 152 0.44 29.35 -5.93
CA HIS A 152 -0.27 29.04 -7.19
C HIS A 152 0.52 28.15 -8.15
N GLY A 153 1.84 28.15 -8.07
CA GLY A 153 2.74 27.32 -8.88
C GLY A 153 2.84 25.83 -8.47
N SER A 154 2.32 25.46 -7.30
CA SER A 154 2.45 24.10 -6.76
C SER A 154 1.89 23.02 -7.69
N LYS A 155 0.78 23.32 -8.37
CA LYS A 155 0.19 22.40 -9.34
C LYS A 155 1.13 22.12 -10.50
N TYR A 156 1.80 23.12 -11.02
CA TYR A 156 2.75 22.97 -12.13
C TYR A 156 3.96 22.12 -11.76
N LEU A 157 4.41 22.18 -10.50
CA LEU A 157 5.47 21.31 -10.00
C LEU A 157 5.02 19.83 -10.01
N VAL A 158 3.82 19.56 -9.52
CA VAL A 158 3.26 18.19 -9.54
C VAL A 158 3.09 17.71 -10.98
N ASP A 159 2.61 18.56 -11.89
CA ASP A 159 2.46 18.23 -13.31
C ASP A 159 3.82 17.92 -13.95
N ALA A 160 4.83 18.73 -13.70
CA ALA A 160 6.19 18.52 -14.23
C ALA A 160 6.82 17.21 -13.70
N LEU A 161 6.68 16.92 -12.40
CA LEU A 161 7.19 15.68 -11.82
C LEU A 161 6.42 14.45 -12.31
N TYR A 162 5.12 14.57 -12.56
CA TYR A 162 4.33 13.52 -13.17
C TYR A 162 4.82 13.21 -14.59
N GLU A 163 5.02 14.24 -15.41
CA GLU A 163 5.56 14.11 -16.77
C GLU A 163 6.96 13.46 -16.80
N LEU A 164 7.83 13.86 -15.88
CA LEU A 164 9.14 13.23 -15.71
C LEU A 164 9.02 11.74 -15.32
N TYR A 165 8.08 11.42 -14.43
CA TYR A 165 7.86 10.05 -13.98
C TYR A 165 7.36 9.14 -15.09
N ILE A 166 6.38 9.57 -15.88
CA ILE A 166 5.81 8.75 -16.96
C ILE A 166 6.74 8.61 -18.19
N ASN A 167 7.61 9.62 -18.41
CA ASN A 167 8.55 9.66 -19.52
C ASN A 167 10.01 9.39 -19.11
N LYS A 168 10.21 8.78 -17.91
CA LYS A 168 11.56 8.57 -17.35
C LYS A 168 12.53 7.93 -18.34
N ASP A 169 12.10 6.89 -19.06
CA ASP A 169 12.97 6.17 -20.00
C ASP A 169 13.46 7.07 -21.14
N LYS A 170 12.60 7.98 -21.63
CA LYS A 170 12.95 8.97 -22.65
C LYS A 170 14.00 9.99 -22.20
N TYR A 171 14.00 10.33 -20.92
CA TYR A 171 14.91 11.35 -20.37
C TYR A 171 16.25 10.75 -19.92
N TYR A 172 16.27 9.49 -19.44
CA TYR A 172 17.50 8.83 -19.01
C TYR A 172 18.37 8.36 -20.18
N ASP A 173 17.78 7.93 -21.29
CA ASP A 173 18.53 7.50 -22.50
C ASP A 173 19.29 8.65 -23.20
N ASN A 174 18.98 9.90 -22.88
CA ASN A 174 19.65 11.08 -23.43
C ASN A 174 20.80 11.61 -22.57
N LEU A 175 21.12 10.96 -21.43
CA LEU A 175 22.18 11.36 -20.50
C LEU A 175 23.38 10.40 -20.49
N SER A 176 23.39 9.41 -21.39
CA SER A 176 24.49 8.43 -21.55
C SER A 176 25.37 8.75 -22.75
#